data_2e48c1f2053198cb8411e03c199fb4a2
#
_entry.id   2e48c1f2053198cb8411e03c199fb4a2
#
_cell.length_a   1.000
_cell.length_b   1.000
_cell.length_c   1.000
_cell.angle_alpha   90.00
_cell.angle_beta   90.00
_cell.angle_gamma   90.00
#
_symmetry.space_group_name_H-M   'P 1'
#
loop_
_entity.id
_entity.type
_entity.pdbx_description
1 polymer ?
#
loop_
_entity_poly.entity_id
_entity_poly.type
_entity_poly.pdbx_seq_one_letter_code
_entity_poly.pdbx_strand_id
1 'polypeptide(L)'
;NQPLEEVNHVLEYCDLDMAQVSGQESLDYCRQVVRPVVKVIHVRSDVPAEEALEGLERSLATYLGDGHMCLLDTFRKGVHGGTGQVFDWAVARELSRSYSFLMAGGLNPQNVAEAIRQVEPWGVDVSSGVETDGNKSTAKVADFIAQVRRTDGEASAVRR
;
A
#
# COMPACT_ATOMS: atom_id res chain seq x y z
N ASN A 1 -12.15 10.66 5.37
CA ASN A 1 -12.12 11.98 6.09
C ASN A 1 -13.24 12.03 7.15
N GLN A 2 -13.31 11.05 8.04
CA GLN A 2 -14.22 11.05 9.20
C GLN A 2 -13.70 12.04 10.27
N PRO A 3 -14.59 12.57 11.12
CA PRO A 3 -14.20 13.32 12.30
C PRO A 3 -13.28 12.48 13.20
N LEU A 4 -12.27 13.10 13.78
CA LEU A 4 -11.28 12.43 14.64
C LEU A 4 -11.93 11.72 15.84
N GLU A 5 -12.92 12.35 16.45
CA GLU A 5 -13.66 11.78 17.58
C GLU A 5 -14.38 10.48 17.22
N GLU A 6 -14.98 10.42 16.02
CA GLU A 6 -15.64 9.22 15.51
C GLU A 6 -14.63 8.09 15.29
N VAL A 7 -13.47 8.38 14.67
CA VAL A 7 -12.42 7.39 14.44
C VAL A 7 -11.89 6.85 15.76
N ASN A 8 -11.57 7.72 16.71
CA ASN A 8 -11.06 7.32 18.02
C ASN A 8 -12.10 6.49 18.79
N HIS A 9 -13.37 6.91 18.75
CA HIS A 9 -14.46 6.15 19.38
C HIS A 9 -14.58 4.73 18.80
N VAL A 10 -14.54 4.57 17.47
CA VAL A 10 -14.61 3.24 16.82
C VAL A 10 -13.40 2.38 17.18
N LEU A 11 -12.19 2.96 17.18
CA LEU A 11 -10.97 2.25 17.55
C LEU A 11 -11.04 1.71 18.99
N GLU A 12 -11.52 2.50 19.92
CA GLU A 12 -11.65 2.09 21.31
C GLU A 12 -12.84 1.13 21.54
N TYR A 13 -14.00 1.43 20.97
CA TYR A 13 -15.20 0.61 21.12
C TYR A 13 -15.05 -0.80 20.54
N CYS A 14 -14.37 -0.92 19.39
CA CYS A 14 -14.12 -2.20 18.73
C CYS A 14 -12.81 -2.86 19.14
N ASP A 15 -12.02 -2.24 20.05
CA ASP A 15 -10.69 -2.70 20.48
C ASP A 15 -9.77 -3.01 19.29
N LEU A 16 -9.69 -2.06 18.34
CA LEU A 16 -8.86 -2.20 17.13
C LEU A 16 -7.42 -1.77 17.41
N ASP A 17 -6.48 -2.47 16.80
CA ASP A 17 -5.05 -2.26 17.01
C ASP A 17 -4.50 -1.06 16.24
N MET A 18 -5.08 -0.72 15.07
CA MET A 18 -4.61 0.39 14.23
C MET A 18 -5.71 0.94 13.31
N ALA A 19 -5.48 2.12 12.77
CA ALA A 19 -6.36 2.77 11.80
C ALA A 19 -5.68 2.92 10.44
N GLN A 20 -6.33 2.49 9.37
CA GLN A 20 -5.94 2.88 8.02
C GLN A 20 -6.74 4.11 7.60
N VAL A 21 -6.04 5.19 7.26
CA VAL A 21 -6.63 6.44 6.78
C VAL A 21 -6.29 6.69 5.32
N SER A 22 -7.31 6.82 4.48
CA SER A 22 -7.18 6.79 3.02
C SER A 22 -7.59 8.10 2.34
N GLY A 23 -7.92 9.12 3.11
CA GLY A 23 -8.33 10.42 2.61
C GLY A 23 -7.21 11.48 2.68
N GLN A 24 -7.63 12.72 2.93
CA GLN A 24 -6.72 13.87 3.00
C GLN A 24 -6.37 14.24 4.45
N GLU A 25 -6.33 13.25 5.34
CA GLU A 25 -6.00 13.45 6.73
C GLU A 25 -4.57 14.02 6.85
N SER A 26 -4.44 15.12 7.58
CA SER A 26 -3.16 15.78 7.84
C SER A 26 -2.29 14.96 8.82
N LEU A 27 -1.01 15.31 8.91
CA LEU A 27 -0.13 14.73 9.91
C LEU A 27 -0.63 15.00 11.33
N ASP A 28 -1.14 16.22 11.59
CA ASP A 28 -1.69 16.57 12.88
C ASP A 28 -2.97 15.80 13.24
N TYR A 29 -3.77 15.42 12.24
CA TYR A 29 -4.87 14.48 12.42
C TYR A 29 -4.35 13.10 12.83
N CYS A 30 -3.36 12.57 12.09
CA CYS A 30 -2.79 11.25 12.37
C CYS A 30 -2.17 11.16 13.77
N ARG A 31 -1.51 12.22 14.24
CA ARG A 31 -0.95 12.31 15.60
C ARG A 31 -1.98 12.22 16.71
N GLN A 32 -3.23 12.61 16.45
CA GLN A 32 -4.32 12.62 17.42
C GLN A 32 -5.15 11.33 17.39
N VAL A 33 -4.88 10.41 16.46
CA VAL A 33 -5.50 9.08 16.47
C VAL A 33 -4.92 8.26 17.62
N VAL A 34 -5.78 7.66 18.44
CA VAL A 34 -5.39 6.94 19.68
C VAL A 34 -4.70 5.60 19.44
N ARG A 35 -4.55 5.18 18.20
CA ARG A 35 -3.86 3.94 17.79
C ARG A 35 -2.86 4.23 16.66
N PRO A 36 -1.92 3.31 16.40
CA PRO A 36 -1.04 3.41 15.24
C PRO A 36 -1.81 3.63 13.93
N VAL A 37 -1.25 4.47 13.05
CA VAL A 37 -1.88 4.83 11.78
C VAL A 37 -1.12 4.23 10.60
N VAL A 38 -1.87 3.67 9.65
CA VAL A 38 -1.41 3.38 8.28
C VAL A 38 -1.96 4.48 7.38
N LYS A 39 -1.11 5.40 6.93
CA LYS A 39 -1.51 6.46 5.99
C LYS A 39 -1.43 5.96 4.56
N VAL A 40 -2.55 5.99 3.85
CA VAL A 40 -2.57 5.71 2.41
C VAL A 40 -2.10 6.93 1.64
N ILE A 41 -1.13 6.73 0.77
CA ILE A 41 -0.56 7.73 -0.14
C ILE A 41 -0.89 7.28 -1.56
N HIS A 42 -1.70 8.06 -2.27
CA HIS A 42 -2.11 7.76 -3.64
C HIS A 42 -1.10 8.28 -4.65
N VAL A 43 -0.70 7.43 -5.59
CA VAL A 43 0.16 7.84 -6.71
C VAL A 43 -0.64 8.72 -7.67
N ARG A 44 -0.19 9.94 -7.87
CA ARG A 44 -0.80 10.88 -8.82
C ARG A 44 -0.40 10.52 -10.25
N SER A 45 -1.40 10.37 -11.11
CA SER A 45 -1.22 10.06 -12.53
C SER A 45 -1.48 11.26 -13.46
N ASP A 46 -1.88 12.38 -12.88
CA ASP A 46 -2.26 13.62 -13.55
C ASP A 46 -1.11 14.64 -13.61
N VAL A 47 0.06 14.26 -13.13
CA VAL A 47 1.29 15.09 -13.13
C VAL A 47 2.45 14.33 -13.78
N PRO A 48 3.52 15.05 -14.21
CA PRO A 48 4.76 14.41 -14.67
C PRO A 48 5.36 13.47 -13.62
N ALA A 49 6.06 12.43 -14.09
CA ALA A 49 6.63 11.39 -13.23
C ALA A 49 7.56 11.94 -12.15
N GLU A 50 8.37 12.92 -12.51
CA GLU A 50 9.33 13.56 -11.61
C GLU A 50 8.62 14.31 -10.48
N GLU A 51 7.57 15.06 -10.80
CA GLU A 51 6.74 15.76 -9.81
C GLU A 51 5.98 14.77 -8.90
N ALA A 52 5.48 13.66 -9.49
CA ALA A 52 4.85 12.60 -8.73
C ALA A 52 5.82 11.97 -7.73
N LEU A 53 7.05 11.66 -8.15
CA LEU A 53 8.10 11.09 -7.31
C LEU A 53 8.45 12.02 -6.14
N GLU A 54 8.74 13.29 -6.40
CA GLU A 54 9.03 14.28 -5.35
C GLU A 54 7.89 14.41 -4.33
N GLY A 55 6.64 14.41 -4.80
CA GLY A 55 5.46 14.47 -3.94
C GLY A 55 5.33 13.24 -3.03
N LEU A 56 5.59 12.05 -3.57
CA LEU A 56 5.57 10.79 -2.85
C LEU A 56 6.70 10.71 -1.83
N GLU A 57 7.92 11.08 -2.20
CA GLU A 57 9.08 11.14 -1.29
C GLU A 57 8.80 12.04 -0.09
N ARG A 58 8.28 13.24 -0.35
CA ARG A 58 7.92 14.19 0.71
C ARG A 58 6.85 13.62 1.65
N SER A 59 5.84 12.96 1.10
CA SER A 59 4.77 12.35 1.89
C SER A 59 5.30 11.18 2.73
N LEU A 60 6.06 10.27 2.14
CA LEU A 60 6.66 9.13 2.84
C LEU A 60 7.60 9.63 3.95
N ALA A 61 8.50 10.56 3.66
CA ALA A 61 9.42 11.13 4.65
C ALA A 61 8.65 11.76 5.82
N THR A 62 7.55 12.47 5.53
CA THR A 62 6.74 13.15 6.54
C THR A 62 6.06 12.16 7.50
N TYR A 63 5.31 11.19 6.96
CA TYR A 63 4.53 10.29 7.80
C TYR A 63 5.39 9.19 8.45
N LEU A 64 6.37 8.62 7.74
CA LEU A 64 7.30 7.65 8.32
C LEU A 64 8.21 8.30 9.37
N GLY A 65 8.66 9.55 9.14
CA GLY A 65 9.47 10.30 10.09
C GLY A 65 8.75 10.60 11.40
N ASP A 66 7.43 10.65 11.38
CA ASP A 66 6.57 10.81 12.57
C ASP A 66 6.17 9.47 13.23
N GLY A 67 6.66 8.35 12.70
CA GLY A 67 6.42 7.01 13.24
C GLY A 67 5.15 6.32 12.75
N HIS A 68 4.47 6.88 11.75
CA HIS A 68 3.33 6.23 11.10
C HIS A 68 3.78 5.21 10.07
N MET A 69 2.95 4.23 9.77
CA MET A 69 3.13 3.35 8.61
C MET A 69 2.55 4.02 7.37
N CYS A 70 3.12 3.70 6.20
CA CYS A 70 2.59 4.17 4.92
C CYS A 70 2.20 3.01 4.03
N LEU A 71 1.09 3.18 3.29
CA LEU A 71 0.64 2.31 2.23
C LEU A 71 0.62 3.11 0.93
N LEU A 72 1.43 2.70 -0.05
CA LEU A 72 1.47 3.31 -1.37
C LEU A 72 0.43 2.63 -2.27
N ASP A 73 -0.64 3.35 -2.62
CA ASP A 73 -1.67 2.85 -3.53
C ASP A 73 -1.36 3.29 -4.97
N THR A 74 -0.93 2.32 -5.78
CA THR A 74 -0.55 2.51 -7.18
C THR A 74 -1.73 2.37 -8.16
N PHE A 75 -2.97 2.26 -7.67
CA PHE A 75 -4.14 2.04 -8.51
C PHE A 75 -4.47 3.27 -9.37
N ARG A 76 -4.63 3.06 -10.67
CA ARG A 76 -5.15 4.06 -11.63
C ARG A 76 -6.60 3.77 -12.00
N LYS A 77 -7.49 4.72 -11.69
CA LYS A 77 -8.89 4.67 -12.12
C LYS A 77 -8.96 4.84 -13.64
N GLY A 78 -9.48 3.84 -14.37
CA GLY A 78 -9.75 3.94 -15.82
C GLY A 78 -8.77 3.23 -16.75
N VAL A 79 -7.73 2.58 -16.25
CA VAL A 79 -6.87 1.72 -17.07
C VAL A 79 -7.26 0.26 -16.83
N HIS A 80 -8.10 -0.24 -17.72
CA HIS A 80 -8.49 -1.65 -17.73
C HIS A 80 -7.45 -2.47 -18.49
N GLY A 81 -6.83 -3.39 -17.78
CA GLY A 81 -6.36 -4.64 -18.34
C GLY A 81 -5.07 -4.67 -19.13
N GLY A 82 -4.14 -5.49 -18.70
CA GLY A 82 -3.19 -6.20 -19.55
C GLY A 82 -1.79 -5.61 -19.69
N THR A 83 -1.59 -4.35 -19.36
CA THR A 83 -0.25 -3.78 -19.24
C THR A 83 -0.08 -3.34 -17.80
N GLY A 84 0.27 -4.28 -16.92
CA GLY A 84 0.62 -3.98 -15.53
C GLY A 84 1.53 -2.76 -15.52
N GLN A 85 1.11 -1.67 -14.87
CA GLN A 85 1.65 -0.36 -15.19
C GLN A 85 3.09 -0.23 -14.73
N VAL A 86 3.97 -0.53 -15.65
CA VAL A 86 5.43 -0.51 -15.53
C VAL A 86 5.92 0.82 -14.93
N PHE A 87 5.21 1.92 -15.19
CA PHE A 87 5.56 3.22 -14.66
C PHE A 87 5.39 3.33 -13.13
N ASP A 88 4.27 2.85 -12.60
CA ASP A 88 3.99 2.97 -11.16
C ASP A 88 4.93 2.09 -10.33
N TRP A 89 5.30 0.92 -10.85
CA TRP A 89 6.27 0.04 -10.20
C TRP A 89 7.70 0.57 -10.28
N ALA A 90 8.08 1.27 -11.34
CA ALA A 90 9.40 1.91 -11.43
C ALA A 90 9.56 3.02 -10.38
N VAL A 91 8.52 3.85 -10.19
CA VAL A 91 8.48 4.86 -9.13
C VAL A 91 8.51 4.20 -7.74
N ALA A 92 7.68 3.18 -7.51
CA ALA A 92 7.66 2.44 -6.25
C ALA A 92 9.02 1.77 -5.96
N ARG A 93 9.70 1.25 -6.98
CA ARG A 93 11.06 0.69 -6.88
C ARG A 93 12.08 1.73 -6.41
N GLU A 94 12.03 2.94 -6.97
CA GLU A 94 12.94 4.00 -6.55
C GLU A 94 12.71 4.37 -5.09
N LEU A 95 11.45 4.50 -4.69
CA LEU A 95 11.07 4.83 -3.32
C LEU A 95 11.45 3.71 -2.32
N SER A 96 11.33 2.44 -2.69
CA SER A 96 11.64 1.31 -1.79
C SER A 96 13.10 1.20 -1.39
N ARG A 97 14.00 1.87 -2.11
CA ARG A 97 15.42 1.97 -1.75
C ARG A 97 15.68 2.78 -0.48
N SER A 98 14.79 3.73 -0.21
CA SER A 98 14.95 4.69 0.90
C SER A 98 13.85 4.61 1.94
N TYR A 99 12.69 4.06 1.58
CA TYR A 99 11.50 4.06 2.43
C TYR A 99 10.89 2.66 2.56
N SER A 100 10.48 2.30 3.76
CA SER A 100 9.71 1.07 4.02
C SER A 100 8.22 1.38 3.97
N PHE A 101 7.48 0.77 3.03
CA PHE A 101 6.05 0.98 2.88
C PHE A 101 5.32 -0.29 2.46
N LEU A 102 4.01 -0.34 2.73
CA LEU A 102 3.10 -1.31 2.15
C LEU A 102 2.74 -0.89 0.72
N MET A 103 2.68 -1.84 -0.20
CA MET A 103 2.27 -1.59 -1.58
C MET A 103 0.90 -2.18 -1.86
N ALA A 104 0.01 -1.37 -2.41
CA ALA A 104 -1.32 -1.75 -2.87
C ALA A 104 -1.56 -1.27 -4.31
N GLY A 105 -2.76 -1.51 -4.81
CA GLY A 105 -3.21 -1.06 -6.12
C GLY A 105 -3.09 -2.11 -7.23
N GLY A 106 -4.22 -2.71 -7.60
CA GLY A 106 -4.29 -3.67 -8.71
C GLY A 106 -3.55 -5.00 -8.52
N LEU A 107 -3.05 -5.27 -7.31
CA LEU A 107 -2.40 -6.55 -7.00
C LEU A 107 -3.41 -7.70 -7.05
N ASN A 108 -2.92 -8.87 -7.49
CA ASN A 108 -3.70 -10.10 -7.59
C ASN A 108 -2.73 -11.31 -7.58
N PRO A 109 -3.21 -12.57 -7.51
CA PRO A 109 -2.35 -13.75 -7.49
C PRO A 109 -1.41 -13.89 -8.70
N GLN A 110 -1.77 -13.31 -9.85
CA GLN A 110 -1.01 -13.44 -11.10
C GLN A 110 0.16 -12.46 -11.19
N ASN A 111 0.09 -11.31 -10.50
CA ASN A 111 1.08 -10.26 -10.61
C ASN A 111 1.88 -9.96 -9.33
N VAL A 112 1.42 -10.42 -8.15
CA VAL A 112 2.03 -10.06 -6.86
C VAL A 112 3.49 -10.51 -6.75
N ALA A 113 3.83 -11.69 -7.27
CA ALA A 113 5.21 -12.19 -7.24
C ALA A 113 6.15 -11.28 -8.05
N GLU A 114 5.70 -10.82 -9.22
CA GLU A 114 6.45 -9.89 -10.06
C GLU A 114 6.58 -8.51 -9.37
N ALA A 115 5.49 -8.00 -8.81
CA ALA A 115 5.48 -6.76 -8.06
C ALA A 115 6.50 -6.78 -6.90
N ILE A 116 6.53 -7.86 -6.12
CA ILE A 116 7.50 -8.02 -5.02
C ILE A 116 8.94 -8.04 -5.54
N ARG A 117 9.24 -8.78 -6.61
CA ARG A 117 10.60 -8.84 -7.18
C ARG A 117 11.06 -7.51 -7.76
N GLN A 118 10.17 -6.76 -8.39
CA GLN A 118 10.51 -5.47 -9.01
C GLN A 118 10.64 -4.36 -7.99
N VAL A 119 9.72 -4.29 -7.03
CA VAL A 119 9.62 -3.14 -6.10
C VAL A 119 10.36 -3.40 -4.79
N GLU A 120 10.39 -4.65 -4.32
CA GLU A 120 10.90 -5.03 -2.99
C GLU A 120 10.23 -4.21 -1.85
N PRO A 121 8.89 -4.12 -1.81
CA PRO A 121 8.20 -3.37 -0.76
C PRO A 121 8.36 -4.07 0.59
N TRP A 122 8.12 -3.36 1.69
CA TRP A 122 8.08 -3.97 3.03
C TRP A 122 6.95 -5.01 3.18
N GLY A 123 5.84 -4.79 2.50
CA GLY A 123 4.70 -5.71 2.46
C GLY A 123 3.74 -5.34 1.34
N VAL A 124 2.73 -6.18 1.14
CA VAL A 124 1.70 -5.99 0.10
C VAL A 124 0.30 -6.05 0.68
N ASP A 125 -0.60 -5.26 0.12
CA ASP A 125 -2.03 -5.24 0.44
C ASP A 125 -2.86 -5.52 -0.81
N VAL A 126 -3.97 -6.26 -0.66
CA VAL A 126 -4.85 -6.63 -1.76
C VAL A 126 -6.32 -6.52 -1.37
N SER A 127 -7.12 -5.92 -2.23
CA SER A 127 -8.57 -5.88 -2.08
C SER A 127 -9.27 -6.58 -3.24
N SER A 128 -9.59 -5.89 -4.32
CA SER A 128 -10.40 -6.41 -5.43
C SER A 128 -9.72 -7.54 -6.22
N GLY A 129 -8.40 -7.62 -6.20
CA GLY A 129 -7.64 -8.65 -6.93
C GLY A 129 -7.88 -10.08 -6.43
N VAL A 130 -8.46 -10.24 -5.26
CA VAL A 130 -8.87 -11.56 -4.72
C VAL A 130 -10.39 -11.75 -4.67
N GLU A 131 -11.12 -10.98 -5.48
CA GLU A 131 -12.57 -11.08 -5.61
C GLU A 131 -13.00 -11.86 -6.86
N THR A 132 -14.20 -12.44 -6.79
CA THR A 132 -14.96 -12.99 -7.91
C THR A 132 -16.38 -12.46 -7.76
N ASP A 133 -16.89 -11.78 -8.80
CA ASP A 133 -18.22 -11.16 -8.80
C ASP A 133 -18.47 -10.24 -7.58
N GLY A 134 -17.43 -9.48 -7.19
CA GLY A 134 -17.48 -8.53 -6.06
C GLY A 134 -17.39 -9.16 -4.67
N ASN A 135 -17.20 -10.48 -4.55
CA ASN A 135 -17.06 -11.17 -3.29
C ASN A 135 -15.65 -11.74 -3.11
N LYS A 136 -15.12 -11.74 -1.89
CA LYS A 136 -13.82 -12.32 -1.59
C LYS A 136 -13.80 -13.82 -1.90
N SER A 137 -12.86 -14.26 -2.72
CA SER A 137 -12.65 -15.65 -3.07
C SER A 137 -11.55 -16.25 -2.18
N THR A 138 -11.92 -17.24 -1.35
CA THR A 138 -10.94 -17.91 -0.48
C THR A 138 -9.83 -18.59 -1.27
N ALA A 139 -10.12 -19.12 -2.46
CA ALA A 139 -9.12 -19.70 -3.34
C ALA A 139 -8.10 -18.62 -3.81
N LYS A 140 -8.59 -17.47 -4.29
CA LYS A 140 -7.71 -16.37 -4.72
C LYS A 140 -6.89 -15.78 -3.55
N VAL A 141 -7.47 -15.70 -2.35
CA VAL A 141 -6.75 -15.28 -1.14
C VAL A 141 -5.62 -16.27 -0.84
N ALA A 142 -5.92 -17.58 -0.85
CA ALA A 142 -4.92 -18.61 -0.62
C ALA A 142 -3.78 -18.56 -1.67
N ASP A 143 -4.14 -18.43 -2.95
CA ASP A 143 -3.18 -18.30 -4.04
C ASP A 143 -2.30 -17.06 -3.88
N PHE A 144 -2.89 -15.91 -3.55
CA PHE A 144 -2.13 -14.67 -3.31
C PHE A 144 -1.11 -14.85 -2.21
N ILE A 145 -1.53 -15.37 -1.06
CA ILE A 145 -0.63 -15.64 0.08
C ILE A 145 0.47 -16.63 -0.29
N ALA A 146 0.15 -17.69 -1.05
CA ALA A 146 1.12 -18.66 -1.50
C ALA A 146 2.19 -18.03 -2.42
N GLN A 147 1.80 -17.14 -3.34
CA GLN A 147 2.74 -16.40 -4.21
C GLN A 147 3.67 -15.50 -3.38
N VAL A 148 3.12 -14.74 -2.43
CA VAL A 148 3.92 -13.87 -1.53
C VAL A 148 4.96 -14.69 -0.77
N ARG A 149 4.53 -15.75 -0.07
CA ARG A 149 5.42 -16.58 0.75
C ARG A 149 6.53 -17.26 -0.06
N ARG A 150 6.21 -17.72 -1.27
CA ARG A 150 7.19 -18.33 -2.18
C ARG A 150 8.24 -17.30 -2.58
N THR A 151 7.82 -16.10 -2.95
CA THR A 151 8.73 -15.03 -3.39
C THR A 151 9.64 -14.56 -2.26
N ASP A 152 9.12 -14.45 -1.04
CA ASP A 152 9.92 -14.12 0.16
C ASP A 152 10.94 -15.22 0.48
N GLY A 153 10.55 -16.49 0.32
CA GLY A 153 11.45 -17.62 0.51
C GLY A 153 12.60 -17.64 -0.50
N GLU A 154 12.33 -17.32 -1.77
CA GLU A 154 13.33 -17.18 -2.82
C GLU A 154 14.32 -16.05 -2.50
N ALA A 155 13.83 -14.87 -2.10
CA ALA A 155 14.66 -13.72 -1.74
C ALA A 155 15.56 -14.02 -0.52
N SER A 156 15.05 -14.74 0.47
CA SER A 156 15.81 -15.12 1.65
C SER A 156 16.93 -16.14 1.36
N ALA A 157 16.75 -17.00 0.35
CA ALA A 157 17.75 -17.99 -0.08
C ALA A 157 18.93 -17.36 -0.83
N VAL A 158 18.70 -16.27 -1.55
CA VAL A 158 19.74 -15.54 -2.31
C VAL A 158 20.63 -14.67 -1.42
N ARG A 159 20.11 -14.24 -0.25
CA ARG A 159 20.85 -13.39 0.72
C ARG A 159 21.72 -14.17 1.72
N ARG A 160 21.78 -15.50 1.62
CA ARG A 160 22.63 -16.39 2.41
C ARG A 160 23.87 -16.81 1.64
#